data_c38a2418b10fd624209d1c61e6ff36ea
#
_entry.id   c38a2418b10fd624209d1c61e6ff36ea
#
_cell.length_a   1.000
_cell.length_b   1.000
_cell.length_c   1.000
_cell.angle_alpha   90.00
_cell.angle_beta   90.00
_cell.angle_gamma   90.00
#
_symmetry.space_group_name_H-M   'P 1'
#
loop_
_entity.id
_entity.type
_entity.pdbx_description
1 polymer ?
#
loop_
_entity_poly.entity_id
_entity_poly.type
_entity_poly.pdbx_seq_one_letter_code
_entity_poly.pdbx_strand_id
1 'polypeptide(L)'
;EVIAALTAQADKAGKDISDAQQADEWISNLPTAVTKENIANVEAELAALQKLIDGMSVEGKSYMWNAKQLGLIKTIVADYHIELAGKQGAFKADMPADLQTKAINYKTVQISWSSVDNADGYMVYRRTADSGWKKIASRVTDISYKDQKAVTGTTYYYTVKAYSYAWGEMTV
;
A
#
# COMPACT_ATOMS: atom_id res chain seq x y z
N GLU A 1 -36.67 -45.88 7.53
CA GLU A 1 -35.41 -45.54 6.84
C GLU A 1 -35.62 -44.47 5.78
N VAL A 2 -36.56 -44.59 4.83
CA VAL A 2 -36.83 -43.63 3.75
C VAL A 2 -37.17 -42.24 4.28
N ILE A 3 -38.04 -42.15 5.31
CA ILE A 3 -38.43 -40.85 5.90
C ILE A 3 -37.23 -40.17 6.53
N ALA A 4 -36.38 -40.87 7.25
CA ALA A 4 -35.19 -40.32 7.87
C ALA A 4 -34.18 -39.80 6.81
N ALA A 5 -34.00 -40.49 5.67
CA ALA A 5 -33.15 -40.07 4.57
C ALA A 5 -33.70 -38.81 3.89
N LEU A 6 -35.00 -38.72 3.67
CA LEU A 6 -35.67 -37.53 3.10
C LEU A 6 -35.57 -36.32 4.03
N THR A 7 -35.72 -36.51 5.34
CA THR A 7 -35.54 -35.45 6.32
C THR A 7 -34.10 -34.93 6.31
N ALA A 8 -33.09 -35.82 6.35
CA ALA A 8 -31.70 -35.43 6.28
C ALA A 8 -31.31 -34.68 4.98
N GLN A 9 -31.94 -35.08 3.86
CA GLN A 9 -31.74 -34.37 2.58
C GLN A 9 -32.37 -32.99 2.60
N ALA A 10 -33.56 -32.83 3.17
CA ALA A 10 -34.26 -31.56 3.33
C ALA A 10 -33.46 -30.59 4.25
N ASP A 11 -32.95 -31.12 5.39
CA ASP A 11 -32.13 -30.36 6.33
C ASP A 11 -30.82 -29.88 5.67
N LYS A 12 -30.18 -30.73 4.88
CA LYS A 12 -28.98 -30.36 4.11
C LYS A 12 -29.27 -29.26 3.10
N ALA A 13 -30.34 -29.39 2.33
CA ALA A 13 -30.73 -28.36 1.36
C ALA A 13 -31.07 -27.02 2.04
N GLY A 14 -31.77 -27.07 3.19
CA GLY A 14 -32.04 -25.88 3.99
C GLY A 14 -30.78 -25.21 4.49
N LYS A 15 -29.80 -25.98 4.93
CA LYS A 15 -28.48 -25.45 5.34
C LYS A 15 -27.72 -24.83 4.16
N ASP A 16 -27.66 -25.50 3.02
CA ASP A 16 -26.99 -25.00 1.82
C ASP A 16 -27.58 -23.66 1.35
N ILE A 17 -28.89 -23.50 1.37
CA ILE A 17 -29.57 -22.24 1.05
C ILE A 17 -29.22 -21.16 2.07
N SER A 18 -29.26 -21.47 3.36
CA SER A 18 -28.91 -20.52 4.43
C SER A 18 -27.46 -20.06 4.34
N ASP A 19 -26.53 -20.99 4.12
CA ASP A 19 -25.10 -20.68 3.98
C ASP A 19 -24.85 -19.80 2.72
N ALA A 20 -25.53 -20.06 1.61
CA ALA A 20 -25.45 -19.25 0.39
C ALA A 20 -25.98 -17.83 0.62
N GLN A 21 -27.11 -17.68 1.28
CA GLN A 21 -27.68 -16.37 1.63
C GLN A 21 -26.73 -15.57 2.54
N GLN A 22 -26.17 -16.23 3.55
CA GLN A 22 -25.18 -15.61 4.45
C GLN A 22 -23.93 -15.15 3.69
N ALA A 23 -23.43 -15.97 2.76
CA ALA A 23 -22.28 -15.62 1.93
C ALA A 23 -22.57 -14.41 1.04
N ASP A 24 -23.75 -14.39 0.40
CA ASP A 24 -24.14 -13.28 -0.49
C ASP A 24 -24.35 -11.97 0.28
N GLU A 25 -24.93 -12.00 1.45
CA GLU A 25 -25.05 -10.84 2.34
C GLU A 25 -23.66 -10.34 2.76
N TRP A 26 -22.76 -11.25 3.12
CA TRP A 26 -21.40 -10.90 3.48
C TRP A 26 -20.66 -10.25 2.32
N ILE A 27 -20.71 -10.84 1.11
CA ILE A 27 -20.11 -10.28 -0.10
C ILE A 27 -20.64 -8.87 -0.40
N SER A 28 -21.95 -8.64 -0.22
CA SER A 28 -22.58 -7.34 -0.44
C SER A 28 -22.07 -6.25 0.50
N ASN A 29 -21.59 -6.62 1.69
CA ASN A 29 -21.06 -5.71 2.69
C ASN A 29 -19.54 -5.51 2.57
N LEU A 30 -18.83 -6.26 1.74
CA LEU A 30 -17.40 -6.06 1.51
C LEU A 30 -17.15 -4.71 0.81
N PRO A 31 -16.04 -4.01 1.15
CA PRO A 31 -15.66 -2.79 0.47
C PRO A 31 -15.43 -3.00 -1.03
N THR A 32 -15.89 -2.08 -1.86
CA THR A 32 -15.67 -2.08 -3.31
C THR A 32 -14.32 -1.47 -3.70
N ALA A 33 -13.58 -0.89 -2.75
CA ALA A 33 -12.25 -0.35 -2.93
C ALA A 33 -11.34 -0.82 -1.80
N VAL A 34 -10.09 -1.13 -2.16
CA VAL A 34 -9.06 -1.55 -1.23
C VAL A 34 -8.07 -0.40 -1.02
N THR A 35 -7.72 -0.14 0.25
CA THR A 35 -6.75 0.87 0.67
C THR A 35 -5.82 0.28 1.71
N LYS A 36 -4.74 0.99 2.03
CA LYS A 36 -3.81 0.58 3.10
C LYS A 36 -4.52 0.38 4.45
N GLU A 37 -5.51 1.21 4.74
CA GLU A 37 -6.23 1.21 6.02
C GLU A 37 -7.17 0.02 6.15
N ASN A 38 -7.71 -0.50 5.03
CA ASN A 38 -8.71 -1.56 5.07
C ASN A 38 -8.24 -2.91 4.53
N ILE A 39 -7.08 -3.00 3.86
CA ILE A 39 -6.63 -4.24 3.20
C ILE A 39 -6.58 -5.44 4.16
N ALA A 40 -5.99 -5.28 5.35
CA ALA A 40 -5.87 -6.37 6.31
C ALA A 40 -7.24 -6.88 6.78
N ASN A 41 -8.23 -5.99 6.94
CA ASN A 41 -9.59 -6.36 7.30
C ASN A 41 -10.30 -7.08 6.14
N VAL A 42 -10.17 -6.56 4.92
CA VAL A 42 -10.76 -7.18 3.71
C VAL A 42 -10.20 -8.58 3.50
N GLU A 43 -8.90 -8.79 3.68
CA GLU A 43 -8.27 -10.11 3.57
C GLU A 43 -8.76 -11.09 4.63
N ALA A 44 -8.90 -10.63 5.89
CA ALA A 44 -9.43 -11.45 6.98
C ALA A 44 -10.89 -11.86 6.70
N GLU A 45 -11.72 -10.94 6.23
CA GLU A 45 -13.10 -11.22 5.85
C GLU A 45 -13.21 -12.16 4.65
N LEU A 46 -12.36 -11.98 3.62
CA LEU A 46 -12.31 -12.89 2.48
C LEU A 46 -11.88 -14.30 2.88
N ALA A 47 -10.94 -14.44 3.83
CA ALA A 47 -10.50 -15.75 4.32
C ALA A 47 -11.63 -16.45 5.11
N ALA A 48 -12.34 -15.72 5.97
CA ALA A 48 -13.48 -16.25 6.72
C ALA A 48 -14.65 -16.63 5.79
N LEU A 49 -14.98 -15.80 4.83
CA LEU A 49 -15.98 -16.06 3.80
C LEU A 49 -15.59 -17.28 2.94
N GLN A 50 -14.31 -17.40 2.55
CA GLN A 50 -13.86 -18.58 1.80
C GLN A 50 -14.07 -19.87 2.60
N LYS A 51 -13.82 -19.84 3.91
CA LYS A 51 -14.05 -20.99 4.79
C LYS A 51 -15.55 -21.39 4.83
N LEU A 52 -16.46 -20.41 4.87
CA LEU A 52 -17.89 -20.67 4.78
C LEU A 52 -18.24 -21.34 3.44
N ILE A 53 -17.78 -20.78 2.32
CA ILE A 53 -18.02 -21.30 0.97
C ILE A 53 -17.43 -22.71 0.79
N ASP A 54 -16.24 -22.98 1.32
CA ASP A 54 -15.60 -24.30 1.23
C ASP A 54 -16.39 -25.36 1.99
N GLY A 55 -17.11 -24.98 3.04
CA GLY A 55 -18.00 -25.84 3.81
C GLY A 55 -19.33 -26.17 3.11
N MET A 56 -19.69 -25.44 2.05
CA MET A 56 -20.93 -25.68 1.30
C MET A 56 -20.83 -26.86 0.36
N SER A 57 -21.94 -27.51 0.07
CA SER A 57 -22.05 -28.48 -1.03
C SER A 57 -21.92 -27.80 -2.40
N VAL A 58 -21.82 -28.61 -3.45
CA VAL A 58 -21.82 -28.09 -4.85
C VAL A 58 -23.15 -27.39 -5.13
N GLU A 59 -24.26 -27.96 -4.68
CA GLU A 59 -25.60 -27.39 -4.81
C GLU A 59 -25.69 -26.07 -4.03
N GLY A 60 -25.20 -26.01 -2.79
CA GLY A 60 -25.16 -24.79 -1.98
C GLY A 60 -24.43 -23.65 -2.67
N LYS A 61 -23.25 -23.94 -3.24
CA LYS A 61 -22.50 -22.94 -4.03
C LYS A 61 -23.26 -22.42 -5.25
N SER A 62 -24.12 -23.26 -5.85
CA SER A 62 -24.93 -22.87 -7.02
C SER A 62 -26.05 -21.87 -6.68
N TYR A 63 -26.42 -21.75 -5.40
CA TYR A 63 -27.42 -20.77 -4.95
C TYR A 63 -26.85 -19.37 -4.72
N MET A 64 -25.53 -19.21 -4.72
CA MET A 64 -24.89 -17.90 -4.56
C MET A 64 -25.07 -17.04 -5.82
N TRP A 65 -25.63 -15.83 -5.68
CA TRP A 65 -25.79 -14.89 -6.82
C TRP A 65 -24.66 -13.84 -6.89
N ASN A 66 -23.93 -13.64 -5.78
CA ASN A 66 -22.85 -12.64 -5.71
C ASN A 66 -21.44 -13.20 -6.01
N ALA A 67 -21.32 -14.42 -6.52
CA ALA A 67 -20.03 -15.04 -6.83
C ALA A 67 -19.15 -14.18 -7.76
N LYS A 68 -19.76 -13.44 -8.71
CA LYS A 68 -19.06 -12.51 -9.60
C LYS A 68 -18.46 -11.34 -8.82
N GLN A 69 -19.19 -10.77 -7.88
CA GLN A 69 -18.74 -9.66 -7.04
C GLN A 69 -17.56 -10.11 -6.16
N LEU A 70 -17.62 -11.30 -5.57
CA LEU A 70 -16.51 -11.90 -4.84
C LEU A 70 -15.26 -12.03 -5.70
N GLY A 71 -15.40 -12.47 -6.95
CA GLY A 71 -14.30 -12.54 -7.92
C GLY A 71 -13.65 -11.18 -8.17
N LEU A 72 -14.45 -10.12 -8.33
CA LEU A 72 -13.96 -8.76 -8.53
C LEU A 72 -13.18 -8.27 -7.31
N ILE A 73 -13.68 -8.47 -6.09
CA ILE A 73 -13.00 -8.05 -4.87
C ILE A 73 -11.65 -8.78 -4.71
N LYS A 74 -11.62 -10.10 -4.96
CA LYS A 74 -10.35 -10.86 -4.96
C LYS A 74 -9.34 -10.35 -5.97
N THR A 75 -9.79 -9.93 -7.15
CA THR A 75 -8.92 -9.33 -8.17
C THR A 75 -8.36 -8.00 -7.68
N ILE A 76 -9.19 -7.13 -7.10
CA ILE A 76 -8.76 -5.83 -6.55
C ILE A 76 -7.69 -6.02 -5.45
N VAL A 77 -7.86 -7.01 -4.57
CA VAL A 77 -6.86 -7.33 -3.53
C VAL A 77 -5.55 -7.82 -4.16
N ALA A 78 -5.62 -8.68 -5.17
CA ALA A 78 -4.44 -9.17 -5.87
C ALA A 78 -3.70 -8.03 -6.60
N ASP A 79 -4.41 -7.15 -7.28
CA ASP A 79 -3.85 -5.99 -7.98
C ASP A 79 -3.18 -5.01 -6.99
N TYR A 80 -3.78 -4.82 -5.81
CA TYR A 80 -3.18 -4.04 -4.73
C TYR A 80 -1.77 -4.55 -4.38
N HIS A 81 -1.63 -5.85 -4.14
CA HIS A 81 -0.33 -6.44 -3.79
C HIS A 81 0.67 -6.41 -4.95
N ILE A 82 0.21 -6.63 -6.18
CA ILE A 82 1.08 -6.55 -7.37
C ILE A 82 1.62 -5.13 -7.55
N GLU A 83 0.79 -4.12 -7.44
CA GLU A 83 1.21 -2.73 -7.57
C GLU A 83 2.15 -2.31 -6.44
N LEU A 84 1.83 -2.69 -5.19
CA LEU A 84 2.68 -2.42 -4.03
C LEU A 84 4.06 -3.08 -4.18
N ALA A 85 4.10 -4.36 -4.55
CA ALA A 85 5.35 -5.08 -4.76
C ALA A 85 6.15 -4.52 -5.95
N GLY A 86 5.48 -4.13 -7.04
CA GLY A 86 6.09 -3.51 -8.19
C GLY A 86 6.76 -2.18 -7.86
N LYS A 87 6.08 -1.31 -7.13
CA LYS A 87 6.64 -0.02 -6.70
C LYS A 87 7.78 -0.19 -5.69
N GLN A 88 7.64 -1.05 -4.69
CA GLN A 88 8.68 -1.32 -3.70
C GLN A 88 9.90 -2.02 -4.31
N GLY A 89 9.71 -2.93 -5.26
CA GLY A 89 10.79 -3.63 -5.95
C GLY A 89 11.52 -2.76 -6.98
N ALA A 90 10.85 -1.78 -7.58
CA ALA A 90 11.42 -0.88 -8.56
C ALA A 90 12.14 0.33 -7.92
N PHE A 91 11.75 0.75 -6.71
CA PHE A 91 12.40 1.81 -5.97
C PHE A 91 13.55 1.27 -5.12
N LYS A 92 14.75 1.75 -5.41
CA LYS A 92 15.90 1.56 -4.53
C LYS A 92 16.06 2.80 -3.68
N ALA A 93 15.96 2.64 -2.38
CA ALA A 93 16.15 3.71 -1.39
C ALA A 93 17.64 4.09 -1.29
N ASP A 94 18.25 4.40 -2.42
CA ASP A 94 19.64 4.80 -2.50
C ASP A 94 19.77 6.31 -2.26
N MET A 95 20.88 6.70 -1.66
CA MET A 95 21.26 8.09 -1.59
C MET A 95 21.54 8.57 -3.01
N PRO A 96 20.90 9.69 -3.48
CA PRO A 96 21.16 10.21 -4.81
C PRO A 96 22.66 10.41 -5.04
N ALA A 97 23.13 10.01 -6.22
CA ALA A 97 24.52 10.20 -6.62
C ALA A 97 24.81 11.67 -6.98
N ASP A 98 26.09 11.98 -7.16
CA ASP A 98 26.57 13.28 -7.66
C ASP A 98 26.05 14.50 -6.89
N LEU A 99 25.93 14.36 -5.57
CA LEU A 99 25.51 15.46 -4.72
C LEU A 99 26.56 16.58 -4.76
N GLN A 100 26.14 17.74 -5.24
CA GLN A 100 26.97 18.94 -5.34
C GLN A 100 26.37 20.07 -4.53
N THR A 101 27.23 20.95 -4.04
CA THR A 101 26.83 22.18 -3.36
C THR A 101 27.52 23.39 -3.97
N LYS A 102 26.76 24.49 -4.13
CA LYS A 102 27.27 25.77 -4.65
C LYS A 102 26.74 26.90 -3.81
N ALA A 103 27.63 27.72 -3.25
CA ALA A 103 27.24 28.99 -2.64
C ALA A 103 26.75 29.95 -3.70
N ILE A 104 25.51 30.39 -3.60
CA ILE A 104 24.89 31.34 -4.52
C ILE A 104 25.10 32.77 -4.03
N ASN A 105 24.95 32.95 -2.70
CA ASN A 105 25.21 34.22 -2.01
C ASN A 105 25.49 33.95 -0.54
N TYR A 106 25.62 35.00 0.26
CA TYR A 106 25.97 34.92 1.68
C TYR A 106 24.96 34.20 2.59
N LYS A 107 23.72 33.90 2.09
CA LYS A 107 22.67 33.19 2.81
C LYS A 107 22.17 31.95 2.11
N THR A 108 22.58 31.71 0.85
CA THR A 108 21.96 30.70 0.01
C THR A 108 23.00 29.72 -0.52
N VAL A 109 22.79 28.45 -0.22
CA VAL A 109 23.53 27.34 -0.80
C VAL A 109 22.56 26.55 -1.70
N GLN A 110 22.91 26.34 -2.95
CA GLN A 110 22.23 25.41 -3.84
C GLN A 110 22.83 24.02 -3.68
N ILE A 111 21.98 23.06 -3.51
CA ILE A 111 22.29 21.62 -3.47
C ILE A 111 21.68 21.01 -4.73
N SER A 112 22.41 20.18 -5.46
CA SER A 112 21.92 19.42 -6.62
C SER A 112 22.42 17.98 -6.58
N TRP A 113 21.68 17.08 -7.21
CA TRP A 113 21.95 15.65 -7.24
C TRP A 113 21.41 14.99 -8.49
N SER A 114 21.83 13.76 -8.79
CA SER A 114 21.25 12.95 -9.86
C SER A 114 19.88 12.38 -9.47
N SER A 115 19.00 12.21 -10.44
CA SER A 115 17.71 11.57 -10.21
C SER A 115 17.87 10.12 -9.75
N VAL A 116 16.94 9.67 -8.92
CA VAL A 116 16.79 8.27 -8.53
C VAL A 116 15.56 7.71 -9.23
N ASP A 117 15.71 6.56 -9.88
CA ASP A 117 14.64 5.91 -10.62
C ASP A 117 13.47 5.56 -9.68
N ASN A 118 12.25 5.84 -10.14
CA ASN A 118 11.02 5.61 -9.40
C ASN A 118 10.89 6.38 -8.07
N ALA A 119 11.70 7.41 -7.85
CA ALA A 119 11.52 8.31 -6.72
C ALA A 119 10.35 9.28 -6.97
N ASP A 120 9.44 9.40 -6.01
CA ASP A 120 8.38 10.41 -6.01
C ASP A 120 8.87 11.78 -5.48
N GLY A 121 10.05 11.80 -4.90
CA GLY A 121 10.71 13.04 -4.43
C GLY A 121 11.85 12.79 -3.47
N TYR A 122 12.29 13.88 -2.83
CA TYR A 122 13.49 13.90 -2.02
C TYR A 122 13.29 14.63 -0.70
N MET A 123 14.05 14.20 0.30
CA MET A 123 14.21 14.89 1.57
C MET A 123 15.63 15.42 1.68
N VAL A 124 15.80 16.69 2.04
CA VAL A 124 17.10 17.32 2.20
C VAL A 124 17.42 17.51 3.66
N TYR A 125 18.62 17.11 4.06
CA TYR A 125 19.11 17.24 5.42
C TYR A 125 20.39 18.08 5.44
N ARG A 126 20.59 18.79 6.55
CA ARG A 126 21.76 19.62 6.81
C ARG A 126 22.29 19.39 8.22
N ARG A 127 23.61 19.47 8.40
CA ARG A 127 24.26 19.54 9.70
C ARG A 127 25.46 20.49 9.65
N THR A 128 25.96 20.90 10.83
CA THR A 128 27.31 21.44 11.02
C THR A 128 28.24 20.33 11.54
N ALA A 129 29.53 20.66 11.77
CA ALA A 129 30.46 19.70 12.36
C ALA A 129 29.97 19.21 13.74
N ASP A 130 29.44 20.13 14.55
CA ASP A 130 29.06 19.91 15.94
C ASP A 130 27.56 19.61 16.14
N SER A 131 26.80 19.35 15.07
CA SER A 131 25.35 19.08 15.15
C SER A 131 24.97 17.78 14.46
N GLY A 132 23.84 17.19 14.87
CA GLY A 132 23.20 16.09 14.16
C GLY A 132 22.51 16.53 12.87
N TRP A 133 22.14 15.55 12.04
CA TRP A 133 21.38 15.78 10.82
C TRP A 133 19.99 16.34 11.12
N LYS A 134 19.66 17.47 10.52
CA LYS A 134 18.34 18.11 10.60
C LYS A 134 17.71 18.13 9.20
N LYS A 135 16.48 17.62 9.08
CA LYS A 135 15.71 17.74 7.86
C LYS A 135 15.31 19.19 7.62
N ILE A 136 15.71 19.76 6.49
CA ILE A 136 15.45 21.17 6.10
C ILE A 136 14.44 21.29 4.97
N ALA A 137 14.21 20.21 4.22
CA ALA A 137 13.15 20.14 3.23
C ALA A 137 12.60 18.71 3.12
N SER A 138 11.34 18.60 2.76
CA SER A 138 10.65 17.36 2.43
C SER A 138 9.78 17.59 1.19
N ARG A 139 9.46 16.51 0.47
CA ARG A 139 8.64 16.54 -0.75
C ARG A 139 9.22 17.45 -1.85
N VAL A 140 10.55 17.48 -1.97
CA VAL A 140 11.22 18.13 -3.08
C VAL A 140 11.08 17.24 -4.30
N THR A 141 10.44 17.72 -5.37
CA THR A 141 10.24 16.98 -6.63
C THR A 141 11.33 17.27 -7.66
N ASP A 142 12.04 18.38 -7.50
CA ASP A 142 13.20 18.73 -8.33
C ASP A 142 14.46 17.98 -7.87
N ILE A 143 15.45 17.91 -8.73
CA ILE A 143 16.79 17.38 -8.44
C ILE A 143 17.74 18.45 -7.87
N SER A 144 17.17 19.52 -7.33
CA SER A 144 17.93 20.58 -6.66
C SER A 144 17.09 21.26 -5.58
N TYR A 145 17.78 21.83 -4.59
CA TYR A 145 17.17 22.60 -3.52
C TYR A 145 18.03 23.80 -3.15
N LYS A 146 17.42 24.91 -2.78
CA LYS A 146 18.11 26.13 -2.30
C LYS A 146 17.89 26.28 -0.80
N ASP A 147 18.92 26.04 -0.01
CA ASP A 147 18.93 26.39 1.41
C ASP A 147 19.20 27.88 1.57
N GLN A 148 18.17 28.65 1.88
CA GLN A 148 18.22 30.11 2.06
C GLN A 148 18.50 30.52 3.52
N LYS A 149 18.82 29.56 4.38
CA LYS A 149 19.08 29.78 5.81
C LYS A 149 20.53 29.46 6.20
N ALA A 150 21.43 29.46 5.24
CA ALA A 150 22.85 29.36 5.50
C ALA A 150 23.38 30.63 6.18
N VAL A 151 24.35 30.48 7.06
CA VAL A 151 25.00 31.60 7.77
C VAL A 151 26.45 31.71 7.29
N THR A 152 26.84 32.91 6.92
CA THR A 152 28.22 33.19 6.50
C THR A 152 29.23 32.75 7.58
N GLY A 153 30.32 32.13 7.16
CA GLY A 153 31.36 31.66 8.08
C GLY A 153 31.08 30.29 8.72
N THR A 154 29.91 29.68 8.42
CA THR A 154 29.56 28.37 8.94
C THR A 154 29.72 27.29 7.85
N THR A 155 30.43 26.22 8.16
CA THR A 155 30.54 25.05 7.29
C THR A 155 29.34 24.13 7.48
N TYR A 156 28.60 23.87 6.39
CA TYR A 156 27.48 22.97 6.38
C TYR A 156 27.77 21.71 5.56
N TYR A 157 27.23 20.59 6.03
CA TYR A 157 27.21 19.31 5.33
C TYR A 157 25.77 19.03 4.92
N TYR A 158 25.59 18.51 3.71
CA TYR A 158 24.27 18.18 3.17
C TYR A 158 24.19 16.70 2.80
N THR A 159 23.02 16.11 2.95
CA THR A 159 22.67 14.82 2.39
C THR A 159 21.22 14.83 1.91
N VAL A 160 20.92 14.00 0.94
CA VAL A 160 19.60 13.87 0.34
C VAL A 160 19.18 12.41 0.39
N LYS A 161 17.93 12.17 0.69
CA LYS A 161 17.32 10.84 0.61
C LYS A 161 16.17 10.89 -0.38
N ALA A 162 16.14 9.94 -1.31
CA ALA A 162 14.97 9.71 -2.14
C ALA A 162 13.86 9.03 -1.35
N TYR A 163 12.63 9.22 -1.75
CA TYR A 163 11.49 8.45 -1.25
C TYR A 163 10.54 8.08 -2.38
N SER A 164 9.82 6.98 -2.19
CA SER A 164 8.70 6.58 -3.03
C SER A 164 7.45 6.35 -2.19
N TYR A 165 6.30 6.69 -2.75
CA TYR A 165 4.99 6.42 -2.16
C TYR A 165 4.32 5.28 -2.93
N ALA A 166 3.82 4.29 -2.18
CA ALA A 166 2.91 3.29 -2.71
C ALA A 166 1.75 3.12 -1.72
N TRP A 167 0.53 3.37 -2.15
CA TRP A 167 -0.69 3.17 -1.36
C TRP A 167 -0.68 3.83 0.02
N GLY A 168 -0.08 5.03 0.11
CA GLY A 168 0.05 5.76 1.37
C GLY A 168 1.28 5.39 2.21
N GLU A 169 2.07 4.39 1.80
CA GLU A 169 3.36 4.08 2.43
C GLU A 169 4.50 4.84 1.78
N MET A 170 5.39 5.36 2.62
CA MET A 170 6.61 6.01 2.20
C MET A 170 7.80 5.08 2.47
N THR A 171 8.53 4.72 1.41
CA THR A 171 9.84 4.06 1.49
C THR A 171 10.94 5.12 1.33
N VAL A 172 11.95 5.13 2.21
CA VAL A 172 13.04 6.13 2.24
C VAL A 172 14.40 5.45 2.29
#